data_0c61f41d567a005b25760a41409d7d4d
#
_entry.id   0c61f41d567a005b25760a41409d7d4d
#
_cell.length_a   1.000
_cell.length_b   1.000
_cell.length_c   1.000
_cell.angle_alpha   90.00
_cell.angle_beta   90.00
_cell.angle_gamma   90.00
#
_symmetry.space_group_name_H-M   'P 1'
#
loop_
_entity.id
_entity.type
_entity.pdbx_description
1 polymer ?
#
loop_
_entity_poly.entity_id
_entity_poly.type
_entity_poly.pdbx_seq_one_letter_code
_entity_poly.pdbx_strand_id
1 'polypeptide(L)'
;MAREYARSAEEAGAEVTLLHVGELAFEPDLRHGYDLMPPLEPDLLALQQSLSAAHHLVIVSPLWWGNMPARLKGLLDRTLLSGFAFQYVKGKALPLRLLAGKTARLLLTMDSPVWYYRWWLGDPASRILDKQVLGLCGIRLTHRQYLGPMHTARDQDRARWLTRTGAAARADVRRLSRRT
;
A
#
# COMPACT_ATOMS: atom_id res chain seq x y z
N MET A 1 0.08 13.37 4.88
CA MET A 1 -0.85 12.21 4.93
C MET A 1 -0.22 11.02 5.65
N ALA A 2 0.90 10.44 5.15
CA ALA A 2 1.51 9.28 5.82
C ALA A 2 1.89 9.56 7.29
N ARG A 3 2.61 10.64 7.55
CA ARG A 3 2.95 11.05 8.93
C ARG A 3 1.72 11.30 9.81
N GLU A 4 0.65 11.89 9.26
CA GLU A 4 -0.59 12.13 10.00
C GLU A 4 -1.32 10.81 10.34
N TYR A 5 -1.33 9.87 9.39
CA TYR A 5 -1.88 8.54 9.63
C TYR A 5 -1.09 7.82 10.73
N ALA A 6 0.25 7.78 10.60
CA ALA A 6 1.14 7.15 11.58
C ALA A 6 0.93 7.72 12.98
N ARG A 7 1.07 9.05 13.15
CA ARG A 7 0.85 9.75 14.42
C ARG A 7 -0.52 9.41 15.05
N SER A 8 -1.60 9.49 14.25
CA SER A 8 -2.95 9.21 14.77
C SER A 8 -3.19 7.72 15.10
N ALA A 9 -2.47 6.80 14.45
CA ALA A 9 -2.51 5.38 14.77
C ALA A 9 -1.75 5.09 16.07
N GLU A 10 -0.57 5.68 16.26
CA GLU A 10 0.24 5.60 17.48
C GLU A 10 -0.52 6.16 18.69
N GLU A 11 -1.15 7.35 18.55
CA GLU A 11 -2.02 7.94 19.58
C GLU A 11 -3.21 7.05 19.95
N ALA A 12 -3.65 6.21 19.02
CA ALA A 12 -4.71 5.22 19.25
C ALA A 12 -4.19 3.86 19.80
N GLY A 13 -2.88 3.74 20.08
CA GLY A 13 -2.26 2.58 20.70
C GLY A 13 -1.70 1.53 19.73
N ALA A 14 -1.52 1.86 18.44
CA ALA A 14 -0.85 0.98 17.51
C ALA A 14 0.66 1.18 17.50
N GLU A 15 1.41 0.12 17.32
CA GLU A 15 2.81 0.18 16.91
C GLU A 15 2.88 0.44 15.39
N VAL A 16 3.62 1.46 14.95
CA VAL A 16 3.68 1.88 13.56
C VAL A 16 5.11 1.91 13.03
N THR A 17 5.35 1.22 11.93
CA THR A 17 6.58 1.36 11.14
C THR A 17 6.27 2.22 9.92
N LEU A 18 6.79 3.45 9.88
CA LEU A 18 6.63 4.37 8.75
C LEU A 18 7.86 4.29 7.84
N LEU A 19 7.64 3.92 6.58
CA LEU A 19 8.68 3.81 5.56
C LEU A 19 8.45 4.84 4.45
N HIS A 20 9.50 5.57 4.09
CA HIS A 20 9.52 6.48 2.95
C HIS A 20 10.20 5.81 1.76
N VAL A 21 9.43 5.43 0.75
CA VAL A 21 9.92 4.67 -0.43
C VAL A 21 11.07 5.38 -1.14
N GLY A 22 11.10 6.72 -1.10
CA GLY A 22 12.20 7.51 -1.69
C GLY A 22 13.52 7.40 -0.95
N GLU A 23 13.50 7.02 0.32
CA GLU A 23 14.70 6.91 1.18
C GLU A 23 15.30 5.50 1.21
N LEU A 24 14.55 4.48 0.74
CA LEU A 24 15.03 3.10 0.70
C LEU A 24 16.11 2.90 -0.37
N ALA A 25 17.18 2.22 -0.02
CA ALA A 25 18.28 1.88 -0.93
C ALA A 25 18.00 0.52 -1.59
N PHE A 26 17.46 0.52 -2.81
CA PHE A 26 17.22 -0.68 -3.60
C PHE A 26 17.16 -0.36 -5.10
N GLU A 27 17.47 -1.35 -5.94
CA GLU A 27 17.28 -1.30 -7.39
C GLU A 27 15.83 -1.66 -7.73
N PRO A 28 15.02 -0.74 -8.27
CA PRO A 28 13.62 -1.02 -8.57
C PRO A 28 13.41 -1.87 -9.83
N ASP A 29 14.40 -1.95 -10.72
CA ASP A 29 14.26 -2.59 -12.01
C ASP A 29 14.54 -4.10 -11.94
N LEU A 30 13.64 -4.90 -12.48
CA LEU A 30 13.83 -6.33 -12.70
C LEU A 30 14.48 -6.56 -14.08
N ARG A 31 15.76 -6.18 -14.21
CA ARG A 31 16.49 -6.21 -15.51
C ARG A 31 16.51 -7.56 -16.19
N HIS A 32 16.48 -8.64 -15.43
CA HIS A 32 16.52 -10.02 -15.92
C HIS A 32 15.25 -10.81 -15.57
N GLY A 33 14.16 -10.12 -15.25
CA GLY A 33 12.94 -10.75 -14.78
C GLY A 33 13.11 -11.49 -13.45
N TYR A 34 12.30 -12.49 -13.22
CA TYR A 34 12.35 -13.30 -11.99
C TYR A 34 13.33 -14.47 -12.05
N ASP A 35 13.89 -14.79 -13.23
CA ASP A 35 14.78 -15.94 -13.42
C ASP A 35 16.18 -15.71 -12.86
N LEU A 36 16.66 -14.47 -12.90
CA LEU A 36 17.97 -14.05 -12.42
C LEU A 36 17.84 -12.87 -11.45
N MET A 37 17.12 -13.09 -10.36
CA MET A 37 16.97 -12.05 -9.33
C MET A 37 18.24 -11.92 -8.49
N PRO A 38 18.77 -10.69 -8.33
CA PRO A 38 19.82 -10.44 -7.36
C PRO A 38 19.29 -10.68 -5.93
N PRO A 39 20.18 -10.98 -4.97
CA PRO A 39 19.79 -11.00 -3.55
C PRO A 39 19.04 -9.71 -3.17
N LEU A 40 18.13 -9.82 -2.23
CA LEU A 40 17.41 -8.66 -1.71
C LEU A 40 18.36 -7.76 -0.93
N GLU A 41 18.26 -6.46 -1.17
CA GLU A 41 18.97 -5.44 -0.43
C GLU A 41 18.46 -5.40 1.04
N PRO A 42 19.30 -4.94 1.98
CA PRO A 42 18.93 -4.89 3.41
C PRO A 42 17.60 -4.19 3.68
N ASP A 43 17.29 -3.11 2.97
CA ASP A 43 16.04 -2.37 3.14
C ASP A 43 14.82 -3.19 2.69
N LEU A 44 14.95 -4.00 1.64
CA LEU A 44 13.88 -4.89 1.19
C LEU A 44 13.68 -6.06 2.17
N LEU A 45 14.75 -6.58 2.75
CA LEU A 45 14.67 -7.60 3.81
C LEU A 45 13.98 -7.04 5.05
N ALA A 46 14.34 -5.83 5.49
CA ALA A 46 13.69 -5.14 6.59
C ALA A 46 12.21 -4.87 6.31
N LEU A 47 11.86 -4.50 5.08
CA LEU A 47 10.47 -4.34 4.66
C LEU A 47 9.71 -5.68 4.71
N GLN A 48 10.29 -6.80 4.26
CA GLN A 48 9.67 -8.11 4.36
C GLN A 48 9.42 -8.51 5.83
N GLN A 49 10.38 -8.26 6.72
CA GLN A 49 10.21 -8.48 8.16
C GLN A 49 9.06 -7.63 8.73
N SER A 50 9.01 -6.34 8.41
CA SER A 50 7.94 -5.43 8.83
C SER A 50 6.58 -5.88 8.29
N LEU A 51 6.50 -6.30 7.02
CA LEU A 51 5.27 -6.84 6.43
C LEU A 51 4.83 -8.16 7.10
N SER A 52 5.78 -9.01 7.50
CA SER A 52 5.49 -10.25 8.21
C SER A 52 4.87 -9.99 9.58
N ALA A 53 5.41 -9.03 10.33
CA ALA A 53 4.93 -8.66 11.65
C ALA A 53 3.60 -7.87 11.61
N ALA A 54 3.38 -7.04 10.59
CA ALA A 54 2.24 -6.14 10.52
C ALA A 54 0.90 -6.87 10.33
N HIS A 55 -0.14 -6.42 11.02
CA HIS A 55 -1.53 -6.86 10.83
C HIS A 55 -2.27 -6.01 9.77
N HIS A 56 -1.78 -4.78 9.57
CA HIS A 56 -2.41 -3.82 8.67
C HIS A 56 -1.36 -3.03 7.89
N LEU A 57 -1.54 -2.94 6.58
CA LEU A 57 -0.69 -2.19 5.67
C LEU A 57 -1.39 -0.91 5.20
N VAL A 58 -0.69 0.21 5.21
CA VAL A 58 -1.20 1.46 4.65
C VAL A 58 -0.30 1.93 3.53
N ILE A 59 -0.86 2.06 2.35
CA ILE A 59 -0.16 2.59 1.19
C ILE A 59 -0.65 4.02 0.94
N VAL A 60 0.25 4.98 1.06
CA VAL A 60 0.01 6.40 0.74
C VAL A 60 0.82 6.74 -0.50
N SER A 61 0.15 7.07 -1.59
CA SER A 61 0.81 7.28 -2.88
C SER A 61 0.13 8.36 -3.70
N PRO A 62 0.87 9.19 -4.45
CA PRO A 62 0.29 9.94 -5.53
C PRO A 62 -0.09 9.00 -6.69
N LEU A 63 -1.02 9.44 -7.53
CA LEU A 63 -1.27 8.83 -8.82
C LEU A 63 -0.56 9.63 -9.91
N TRP A 64 0.31 8.94 -10.64
CA TRP A 64 0.99 9.48 -11.79
C TRP A 64 0.56 8.70 -13.02
N TRP A 65 0.06 9.39 -14.03
CA TRP A 65 -0.47 8.74 -15.24
C TRP A 65 -1.49 7.63 -14.96
N GLY A 66 -2.35 7.87 -13.95
CA GLY A 66 -3.41 6.93 -13.57
C GLY A 66 -2.94 5.71 -12.77
N ASN A 67 -1.65 5.61 -12.44
CA ASN A 67 -1.04 4.50 -11.71
C ASN A 67 -0.16 5.00 -10.55
N MET A 68 0.41 4.05 -9.78
CA MET A 68 1.41 4.36 -8.76
C MET A 68 2.74 4.80 -9.41
N PRO A 69 3.59 5.58 -8.70
CA PRO A 69 4.94 5.90 -9.16
C PRO A 69 5.78 4.64 -9.43
N ALA A 70 6.66 4.70 -10.45
CA ALA A 70 7.50 3.57 -10.86
C ALA A 70 8.31 2.97 -9.71
N ARG A 71 8.86 3.81 -8.81
CA ARG A 71 9.64 3.34 -7.65
C ARG A 71 8.78 2.54 -6.67
N LEU A 72 7.52 2.93 -6.43
CA LEU A 72 6.60 2.13 -5.61
C LEU A 72 6.26 0.80 -6.30
N LYS A 73 6.06 0.81 -7.61
CA LYS A 73 5.84 -0.42 -8.38
C LYS A 73 7.05 -1.35 -8.27
N GLY A 74 8.26 -0.83 -8.48
CA GLY A 74 9.50 -1.60 -8.33
C GLY A 74 9.68 -2.15 -6.91
N LEU A 75 9.34 -1.38 -5.88
CA LEU A 75 9.34 -1.86 -4.49
C LEU A 75 8.44 -3.09 -4.32
N LEU A 76 7.21 -3.02 -4.84
CA LEU A 76 6.27 -4.15 -4.75
C LEU A 76 6.76 -5.37 -5.53
N ASP A 77 7.31 -5.16 -6.73
CA ASP A 77 7.87 -6.23 -7.57
C ASP A 77 9.06 -6.92 -6.93
N ARG A 78 9.92 -6.14 -6.24
CA ARG A 78 11.12 -6.65 -5.59
C ARG A 78 10.86 -7.24 -4.19
N THR A 79 9.74 -6.89 -3.55
CA THR A 79 9.43 -7.32 -2.19
C THR A 79 8.44 -8.48 -2.14
N LEU A 80 7.35 -8.43 -2.95
CA LEU A 80 6.27 -9.41 -2.91
C LEU A 80 6.58 -10.63 -3.79
N LEU A 81 7.58 -11.39 -3.40
CA LEU A 81 8.12 -12.51 -4.16
C LEU A 81 7.46 -13.84 -3.83
N SER A 82 7.63 -14.81 -4.73
CA SER A 82 7.31 -16.22 -4.46
C SER A 82 8.16 -16.74 -3.30
N GLY A 83 7.55 -17.51 -2.41
CA GLY A 83 8.17 -17.97 -1.15
C GLY A 83 8.04 -17.01 0.02
N PHE A 84 7.71 -15.72 -0.23
CA PHE A 84 7.45 -14.74 0.80
C PHE A 84 5.98 -14.29 0.83
N ALA A 85 5.47 -13.76 -0.27
CA ALA A 85 4.11 -13.19 -0.32
C ALA A 85 3.08 -14.19 -0.87
N PHE A 86 3.51 -15.07 -1.74
CA PHE A 86 2.71 -16.14 -2.33
C PHE A 86 3.59 -17.34 -2.69
N GLN A 87 2.98 -18.50 -2.99
CA GLN A 87 3.72 -19.70 -3.40
C GLN A 87 2.94 -20.46 -4.47
N TYR A 88 3.55 -20.69 -5.64
CA TYR A 88 2.98 -21.59 -6.63
C TYR A 88 3.08 -23.04 -6.15
N VAL A 89 2.02 -23.79 -6.34
CA VAL A 89 1.95 -25.21 -5.99
C VAL A 89 1.55 -26.01 -7.23
N LYS A 90 2.33 -27.06 -7.53
CA LYS A 90 2.06 -27.92 -8.68
C LYS A 90 0.64 -28.50 -8.60
N GLY A 91 -0.10 -28.37 -9.71
CA GLY A 91 -1.49 -28.85 -9.79
C GLY A 91 -2.56 -27.91 -9.25
N LYS A 92 -2.20 -26.73 -8.73
CA LYS A 92 -3.17 -25.68 -8.33
C LYS A 92 -3.17 -24.54 -9.34
N ALA A 93 -4.36 -24.08 -9.72
CA ALA A 93 -4.53 -22.95 -10.62
C ALA A 93 -4.17 -21.60 -9.98
N LEU A 94 -4.29 -21.48 -8.65
CA LEU A 94 -3.99 -20.27 -7.90
C LEU A 94 -2.90 -20.52 -6.86
N PRO A 95 -2.00 -19.56 -6.63
CA PRO A 95 -0.95 -19.71 -5.63
C PRO A 95 -1.54 -19.70 -4.21
N LEU A 96 -0.79 -20.26 -3.28
CA LEU A 96 -1.01 -20.05 -1.85
C LEU A 96 -0.73 -18.59 -1.51
N ARG A 97 -1.51 -18.02 -0.62
CA ARG A 97 -1.47 -16.62 -0.17
C ARG A 97 -0.78 -16.55 1.17
N LEU A 98 0.51 -16.26 1.18
CA LEU A 98 1.33 -16.36 2.41
C LEU A 98 1.14 -15.17 3.37
N LEU A 99 0.58 -14.05 2.90
CA LEU A 99 0.25 -12.89 3.72
C LEU A 99 -1.25 -12.81 4.06
N ALA A 100 -1.94 -13.96 4.01
CA ALA A 100 -3.36 -14.05 4.36
C ALA A 100 -3.62 -13.63 5.82
N GLY A 101 -4.82 -13.09 6.07
CA GLY A 101 -5.20 -12.55 7.39
C GLY A 101 -4.91 -11.07 7.58
N LYS A 102 -3.97 -10.51 6.82
CA LYS A 102 -3.64 -9.09 6.87
C LYS A 102 -4.68 -8.25 6.13
N THR A 103 -4.76 -6.97 6.53
CA THR A 103 -5.63 -5.98 5.89
C THR A 103 -4.83 -4.82 5.33
N ALA A 104 -5.43 -4.04 4.43
CA ALA A 104 -4.79 -2.85 3.89
C ALA A 104 -5.76 -1.68 3.73
N ARG A 105 -5.19 -0.47 3.71
CA ARG A 105 -5.83 0.79 3.32
C ARG A 105 -5.00 1.47 2.23
N LEU A 106 -5.68 2.09 1.25
CA LEU A 106 -5.05 2.96 0.26
C LEU A 106 -5.44 4.42 0.52
N LEU A 107 -4.47 5.32 0.50
CA LEU A 107 -4.65 6.75 0.43
C LEU A 107 -3.98 7.24 -0.86
N LEU A 108 -4.78 7.66 -1.82
CA LEU A 108 -4.31 8.06 -3.15
C LEU A 108 -4.55 9.55 -3.35
N THR A 109 -3.49 10.29 -3.65
CA THR A 109 -3.57 11.70 -4.03
C THR A 109 -3.52 11.84 -5.54
N MET A 110 -4.25 12.80 -6.12
CA MET A 110 -4.33 13.01 -7.57
C MET A 110 -4.69 14.44 -7.92
N ASP A 111 -4.41 14.84 -9.15
CA ASP A 111 -4.82 16.13 -9.70
C ASP A 111 -6.12 16.05 -10.50
N SER A 112 -6.48 14.87 -10.98
CA SER A 112 -7.76 14.65 -11.62
C SER A 112 -8.92 14.77 -10.60
N PRO A 113 -10.10 15.24 -11.02
CA PRO A 113 -11.29 15.16 -10.19
C PRO A 113 -11.55 13.70 -9.76
N VAL A 114 -11.79 13.50 -8.45
CA VAL A 114 -11.94 12.14 -7.88
C VAL A 114 -13.06 11.35 -8.56
N TRP A 115 -14.19 12.04 -8.88
CA TRP A 115 -15.30 11.39 -9.56
C TRP A 115 -14.91 10.87 -10.95
N TYR A 116 -14.14 11.68 -11.71
CA TYR A 116 -13.66 11.29 -13.06
C TYR A 116 -12.76 10.06 -12.98
N TYR A 117 -11.78 10.06 -12.08
CA TYR A 117 -10.88 8.93 -11.89
C TYR A 117 -11.62 7.66 -11.46
N ARG A 118 -12.56 7.78 -10.52
CA ARG A 118 -13.27 6.62 -9.97
C ARG A 118 -14.31 6.03 -10.92
N TRP A 119 -15.14 6.87 -11.51
CA TRP A 119 -16.32 6.41 -12.26
C TRP A 119 -16.10 6.37 -13.76
N TRP A 120 -15.41 7.36 -14.32
CA TRP A 120 -15.15 7.38 -15.75
C TRP A 120 -13.97 6.51 -16.15
N LEU A 121 -12.83 6.63 -15.46
CA LEU A 121 -11.63 5.81 -15.70
C LEU A 121 -11.69 4.43 -15.00
N GLY A 122 -12.66 4.17 -14.12
CA GLY A 122 -12.86 2.87 -13.49
C GLY A 122 -11.86 2.52 -12.39
N ASP A 123 -11.20 3.52 -11.77
CA ASP A 123 -10.29 3.33 -10.62
C ASP A 123 -9.14 2.32 -10.87
N PRO A 124 -8.35 2.47 -11.95
CA PRO A 124 -7.44 1.42 -12.42
C PRO A 124 -6.36 1.05 -11.42
N ALA A 125 -5.62 2.03 -10.86
CA ALA A 125 -4.52 1.74 -9.93
C ALA A 125 -5.00 1.03 -8.65
N SER A 126 -6.11 1.48 -8.09
CA SER A 126 -6.65 0.88 -6.87
C SER A 126 -7.17 -0.54 -7.13
N ARG A 127 -7.74 -0.79 -8.31
CA ARG A 127 -8.18 -2.15 -8.71
C ARG A 127 -7.00 -3.09 -8.94
N ILE A 128 -5.92 -2.61 -9.56
CA ILE A 128 -4.69 -3.39 -9.73
C ILE A 128 -4.10 -3.73 -8.36
N LEU A 129 -3.93 -2.73 -7.48
CA LEU A 129 -3.42 -2.96 -6.13
C LEU A 129 -4.28 -3.95 -5.35
N ASP A 130 -5.60 -3.80 -5.38
CA ASP A 130 -6.53 -4.68 -4.67
C ASP A 130 -6.50 -6.12 -5.20
N LYS A 131 -6.65 -6.29 -6.52
CA LYS A 131 -6.89 -7.62 -7.11
C LYS A 131 -5.62 -8.35 -7.49
N GLN A 132 -4.66 -7.63 -8.11
CA GLN A 132 -3.49 -8.26 -8.73
C GLN A 132 -2.26 -8.25 -7.81
N VAL A 133 -2.18 -7.31 -6.86
CA VAL A 133 -1.05 -7.22 -5.94
C VAL A 133 -1.41 -7.73 -4.57
N LEU A 134 -2.20 -6.99 -3.81
CA LEU A 134 -2.55 -7.34 -2.43
C LEU A 134 -3.39 -8.62 -2.36
N GLY A 135 -4.37 -8.75 -3.25
CA GLY A 135 -5.27 -9.91 -3.29
C GLY A 135 -4.55 -11.21 -3.62
N LEU A 136 -3.54 -11.17 -4.51
CA LEU A 136 -2.71 -12.33 -4.81
C LEU A 136 -1.93 -12.80 -3.59
N CYS A 137 -1.44 -11.86 -2.77
CA CYS A 137 -0.72 -12.15 -1.53
C CYS A 137 -1.65 -12.55 -0.37
N GLY A 138 -2.97 -12.33 -0.49
CA GLY A 138 -3.95 -12.61 0.55
C GLY A 138 -4.22 -11.43 1.49
N ILE A 139 -3.68 -10.25 1.19
CA ILE A 139 -3.94 -9.03 1.94
C ILE A 139 -5.27 -8.44 1.48
N ARG A 140 -6.21 -8.25 2.40
CA ARG A 140 -7.54 -7.72 2.08
C ARG A 140 -7.56 -6.19 2.13
N LEU A 141 -7.76 -5.54 0.99
CA LEU A 141 -7.99 -4.11 0.94
C LEU A 141 -9.36 -3.75 1.54
N THR A 142 -9.35 -3.04 2.67
CA THR A 142 -10.56 -2.68 3.41
C THR A 142 -11.12 -1.33 3.04
N HIS A 143 -10.25 -0.36 2.77
CA HIS A 143 -10.66 1.02 2.48
C HIS A 143 -9.78 1.68 1.43
N ARG A 144 -10.40 2.58 0.67
CA ARG A 144 -9.76 3.48 -0.26
C ARG A 144 -10.14 4.91 0.07
N GLN A 145 -9.16 5.78 0.15
CA GLN A 145 -9.35 7.22 0.34
C GLN A 145 -8.69 7.96 -0.80
N TYR A 146 -9.46 8.77 -1.50
CA TYR A 146 -9.00 9.58 -2.63
C TYR A 146 -8.98 11.03 -2.21
N LEU A 147 -7.89 11.71 -2.52
CA LEU A 147 -7.60 13.09 -2.13
C LEU A 147 -7.22 13.87 -3.38
N GLY A 148 -8.01 14.84 -3.74
CA GLY A 148 -7.78 15.63 -4.94
C GLY A 148 -8.99 16.51 -5.30
N PRO A 149 -8.82 17.38 -6.30
CA PRO A 149 -7.55 17.68 -7.01
C PRO A 149 -6.54 18.41 -6.13
N MET A 150 -5.26 17.99 -6.19
CA MET A 150 -4.20 18.50 -5.31
C MET A 150 -3.73 19.90 -5.70
N HIS A 151 -3.64 20.19 -7.02
CA HIS A 151 -3.11 21.45 -7.55
C HIS A 151 -4.04 22.65 -7.28
N THR A 152 -5.36 22.43 -7.13
CA THR A 152 -6.33 23.50 -6.78
C THR A 152 -6.71 23.49 -5.30
N ALA A 153 -6.14 22.58 -4.50
CA ALA A 153 -6.49 22.45 -3.09
C ALA A 153 -6.06 23.67 -2.28
N ARG A 154 -7.00 24.25 -1.54
CA ARG A 154 -6.76 25.33 -0.58
C ARG A 154 -6.32 24.73 0.76
N ASP A 155 -5.80 25.55 1.65
CA ASP A 155 -5.34 25.09 2.97
C ASP A 155 -6.47 24.43 3.77
N GLN A 156 -7.70 24.91 3.65
CA GLN A 156 -8.88 24.32 4.27
C GLN A 156 -9.16 22.88 3.75
N ASP A 157 -8.93 22.61 2.45
CA ASP A 157 -9.11 21.30 1.87
C ASP A 157 -8.03 20.35 2.39
N ARG A 158 -6.79 20.83 2.43
CA ARG A 158 -5.64 20.08 2.99
C ARG A 158 -5.83 19.76 4.47
N ALA A 159 -6.28 20.72 5.28
CA ALA A 159 -6.59 20.51 6.69
C ALA A 159 -7.71 19.47 6.88
N ARG A 160 -8.78 19.55 6.09
CA ARG A 160 -9.88 18.56 6.10
C ARG A 160 -9.39 17.17 5.73
N TRP A 161 -8.50 17.04 4.74
CA TRP A 161 -7.93 15.76 4.35
C TRP A 161 -7.05 15.16 5.45
N LEU A 162 -6.24 15.97 6.14
CA LEU A 162 -5.46 15.52 7.29
C LEU A 162 -6.36 15.04 8.41
N THR A 163 -7.40 15.80 8.78
CA THR A 163 -8.37 15.39 9.80
C THR A 163 -9.04 14.05 9.44
N ARG A 164 -9.47 13.89 8.18
CA ARG A 164 -10.07 12.62 7.71
C ARG A 164 -9.06 11.46 7.74
N THR A 165 -7.79 11.72 7.44
CA THR A 165 -6.72 10.73 7.49
C THR A 165 -6.47 10.26 8.92
N GLY A 166 -6.40 11.17 9.89
CA GLY A 166 -6.27 10.81 11.30
C GLY A 166 -7.49 10.05 11.83
N ALA A 167 -8.70 10.46 11.45
CA ALA A 167 -9.92 9.72 11.83
C ALA A 167 -9.93 8.29 11.24
N ALA A 168 -9.44 8.12 10.01
CA ALA A 168 -9.30 6.82 9.36
C ALA A 168 -8.31 5.92 10.10
N ALA A 169 -7.17 6.44 10.53
CA ALA A 169 -6.17 5.72 11.31
C ALA A 169 -6.76 5.19 12.63
N ARG A 170 -7.39 6.06 13.41
CA ARG A 170 -8.06 5.67 14.66
C ARG A 170 -9.17 4.62 14.45
N ALA A 171 -9.89 4.70 13.33
CA ALA A 171 -10.92 3.71 13.00
C ALA A 171 -10.32 2.35 12.65
N ASP A 172 -9.17 2.31 11.96
CA ASP A 172 -8.49 1.07 11.63
C ASP A 172 -7.92 0.40 12.88
N VAL A 173 -7.27 1.15 13.78
CA VAL A 173 -6.78 0.63 15.06
C VAL A 173 -7.92 0.00 15.86
N ARG A 174 -9.04 0.70 16.05
CA ARG A 174 -10.23 0.14 16.74
C ARG A 174 -10.78 -1.14 16.08
N ARG A 175 -10.70 -1.24 14.76
CA ARG A 175 -11.15 -2.44 14.03
C ARG A 175 -10.20 -3.62 14.25
N LEU A 176 -8.91 -3.36 14.30
CA LEU A 176 -7.90 -4.39 14.54
C LEU A 176 -7.99 -4.92 15.96
N SER A 177 -8.11 -4.05 16.97
CA SER A 177 -8.26 -4.45 18.38
C SER A 177 -9.50 -5.30 18.69
N ARG A 178 -10.51 -5.30 17.82
CA ARG A 178 -11.70 -6.17 17.98
C ARG A 178 -11.54 -7.56 17.36
N ARG A 179 -10.41 -7.83 16.72
CA ARG A 179 -10.12 -9.10 16.04
C ARG A 179 -9.06 -9.94 16.74
N THR A 180 -8.32 -9.31 17.62
CA THR A 180 -7.44 -9.94 18.62
C THR A 180 -8.23 -10.28 19.86
#